data_a530dd7743882df124ca45b133b50b51
#
_entry.id   a530dd7743882df124ca45b133b50b51
#
_cell.length_a   1.000
_cell.length_b   1.000
_cell.length_c   1.000
_cell.angle_alpha   90.00
_cell.angle_beta   90.00
_cell.angle_gamma   90.00
#
_symmetry.space_group_name_H-M   'P 1'
#
loop_
_entity.id
_entity.type
_entity.pdbx_description
1 polymer ?
#
loop_
_entity_poly.entity_id
_entity_poly.type
_entity_poly.pdbx_seq_one_letter_code
_entity_poly.pdbx_strand_id
1 'polypeptide(L)'
;MPHVISESGRALTAHHALLLLKVIDVESQADPDMPQLTKEDHSLLHEMLEDYNTLGKKKLPKRKINEIYHDASFDKDRARDLFNSGVLSLRARATAESIYFGTMNRLAHIVDENRAAYADIVKDLESILVDRYFCNFSLFQSLPDHWAIDQLFPILPVHRLTERPTRRGTLQDITCDSDGKIDKFVGDEDGRPSMELHAYREEEEYILGIFLTGAYQEILGDLHNLFGDTNAVHVRLRDGTYEITDLVKGDTVTEVLTYVQYTPTELLTTFRRKVSACTDISRQEANMFIAEYVAGLEGYTYLEGEAAR
;
A
#
# COMPACT_ATOMS: atom_id res chain seq x y z
N MET A 1 -20.03 -23.51 -41.57
CA MET A 1 -19.11 -23.31 -40.44
C MET A 1 -19.77 -23.92 -39.20
N PRO A 2 -19.05 -24.59 -38.31
CA PRO A 2 -19.62 -25.10 -37.07
C PRO A 2 -20.08 -23.92 -36.18
N HIS A 3 -21.15 -24.14 -35.41
CA HIS A 3 -21.54 -23.22 -34.35
C HIS A 3 -20.65 -23.48 -33.13
N VAL A 4 -20.07 -22.39 -32.55
CA VAL A 4 -19.26 -22.46 -31.35
C VAL A 4 -20.05 -21.82 -30.21
N ILE A 5 -20.21 -22.54 -29.12
CA ILE A 5 -20.86 -22.07 -27.90
C ILE A 5 -19.77 -22.09 -26.79
N SER A 6 -19.67 -21.01 -26.04
CA SER A 6 -18.70 -20.88 -24.94
C SER A 6 -19.39 -20.31 -23.71
N GLU A 7 -19.06 -20.84 -22.53
CA GLU A 7 -19.49 -20.34 -21.21
C GLU A 7 -18.39 -19.52 -20.52
N SER A 8 -17.58 -18.78 -21.29
CA SER A 8 -16.38 -18.08 -20.82
C SER A 8 -16.58 -16.56 -20.80
N GLY A 9 -17.40 -16.04 -19.86
CA GLY A 9 -17.71 -14.61 -19.77
C GLY A 9 -16.46 -13.73 -19.60
N ARG A 10 -15.81 -13.78 -18.45
CA ARG A 10 -14.66 -12.89 -18.16
C ARG A 10 -13.43 -13.17 -19.03
N ALA A 11 -13.20 -14.39 -19.46
CA ALA A 11 -12.08 -14.75 -20.32
C ALA A 11 -12.13 -14.07 -21.71
N LEU A 12 -13.32 -13.66 -22.17
CA LEU A 12 -13.48 -12.97 -23.46
C LEU A 12 -13.28 -11.45 -23.35
N THR A 13 -13.48 -10.86 -22.20
CA THR A 13 -13.52 -9.40 -22.01
C THR A 13 -12.44 -8.85 -21.08
N ALA A 14 -11.90 -9.65 -20.16
CA ALA A 14 -10.95 -9.17 -19.16
C ALA A 14 -9.74 -8.44 -19.75
N HIS A 15 -9.24 -8.88 -20.89
CA HIS A 15 -7.99 -8.40 -21.49
C HIS A 15 -8.09 -7.05 -22.22
N HIS A 16 -9.29 -6.44 -22.34
CA HIS A 16 -9.44 -5.17 -23.04
C HIS A 16 -9.05 -3.95 -22.18
N ALA A 17 -8.92 -4.10 -20.88
CA ALA A 17 -8.51 -3.02 -19.99
C ALA A 17 -7.40 -3.46 -19.02
N LEU A 18 -6.63 -2.49 -18.61
CA LEU A 18 -5.66 -2.60 -17.52
C LEU A 18 -5.75 -1.35 -16.65
N LEU A 19 -5.46 -1.49 -15.36
CA LEU A 19 -5.38 -0.39 -14.42
C LEU A 19 -3.91 -0.04 -14.17
N LEU A 20 -3.59 1.25 -14.21
CA LEU A 20 -2.27 1.78 -13.87
C LEU A 20 -2.34 2.45 -12.50
N LEU A 21 -1.48 2.02 -11.58
CA LEU A 21 -1.38 2.54 -10.23
C LEU A 21 -0.04 3.24 -10.02
N LYS A 22 -0.07 4.45 -9.48
CA LYS A 22 1.14 5.12 -9.00
C LYS A 22 1.38 4.73 -7.54
N VAL A 23 2.57 4.23 -7.25
CA VAL A 23 3.06 4.08 -5.87
C VAL A 23 3.39 5.48 -5.34
N ILE A 24 2.86 5.82 -4.17
CA ILE A 24 2.99 7.14 -3.57
C ILE A 24 3.90 7.13 -2.34
N ASP A 25 4.00 5.99 -1.67
CA ASP A 25 4.85 5.82 -0.49
C ASP A 25 5.09 4.34 -0.21
N VAL A 26 6.06 4.01 0.64
CA VAL A 26 6.37 2.64 1.07
C VAL A 26 6.72 2.61 2.55
N GLU A 27 5.97 1.84 3.31
CA GLU A 27 6.39 1.42 4.65
C GLU A 27 7.33 0.22 4.49
N SER A 28 8.63 0.49 4.59
CA SER A 28 9.65 -0.54 4.43
C SER A 28 10.03 -1.16 5.78
N GLN A 29 10.09 -2.49 5.79
CA GLN A 29 10.66 -3.27 6.89
C GLN A 29 12.17 -3.53 6.65
N ALA A 30 12.88 -2.55 6.07
CA ALA A 30 14.32 -2.62 5.88
C ALA A 30 15.07 -2.77 7.22
N ASP A 31 16.32 -3.22 7.14
CA ASP A 31 17.17 -3.39 8.32
C ASP A 31 17.37 -2.02 9.01
N PRO A 32 16.81 -1.81 10.20
CA PRO A 32 16.91 -0.52 10.89
C PRO A 32 18.31 -0.32 11.46
N ASP A 33 18.70 0.95 11.60
CA ASP A 33 19.88 1.29 12.38
C ASP A 33 19.71 0.82 13.83
N MET A 34 20.66 0.01 14.32
CA MET A 34 20.57 -0.51 15.68
C MET A 34 20.76 0.59 16.72
N PRO A 35 19.84 0.69 17.68
CA PRO A 35 19.90 1.72 18.71
C PRO A 35 21.08 1.50 19.65
N GLN A 36 21.68 2.61 20.09
CA GLN A 36 22.65 2.59 21.17
C GLN A 36 21.92 2.72 22.51
N LEU A 37 21.99 1.68 23.33
CA LEU A 37 21.38 1.66 24.65
C LEU A 37 22.32 2.23 25.72
N THR A 38 21.73 2.88 26.71
CA THR A 38 22.39 3.39 27.91
C THR A 38 22.03 2.53 29.12
N LYS A 39 22.72 2.70 30.23
CA LYS A 39 22.40 1.94 31.47
C LYS A 39 21.03 2.27 32.07
N GLU A 40 20.42 3.36 31.63
CA GLU A 40 19.10 3.82 32.11
C GLU A 40 17.96 3.19 31.32
N ASP A 41 18.26 2.57 30.18
CA ASP A 41 17.25 1.90 29.36
C ASP A 41 16.74 0.62 30.04
N HIS A 42 15.49 0.27 29.79
CA HIS A 42 14.83 -0.87 30.41
C HIS A 42 15.56 -2.19 30.08
N SER A 43 15.66 -3.12 31.07
CA SER A 43 16.38 -4.40 30.92
C SER A 43 15.96 -5.21 29.71
N LEU A 44 14.66 -5.20 29.36
CA LEU A 44 14.11 -5.87 28.19
C LEU A 44 14.83 -5.47 26.90
N LEU A 45 15.15 -4.18 26.72
CA LEU A 45 15.84 -3.70 25.53
C LEU A 45 17.28 -4.24 25.43
N HIS A 46 17.94 -4.38 26.58
CA HIS A 46 19.26 -4.99 26.67
C HIS A 46 19.22 -6.49 26.33
N GLU A 47 18.22 -7.22 26.83
CA GLU A 47 17.98 -8.63 26.53
C GLU A 47 17.79 -8.83 25.03
N MET A 48 16.88 -8.07 24.40
CA MET A 48 16.62 -8.08 22.96
C MET A 48 17.88 -7.76 22.14
N LEU A 49 18.66 -6.75 22.53
CA LEU A 49 19.88 -6.36 21.83
C LEU A 49 20.99 -7.42 21.97
N GLU A 50 21.06 -8.15 23.09
CA GLU A 50 22.00 -9.27 23.28
C GLU A 50 21.68 -10.43 22.32
N ASP A 51 20.41 -10.76 22.14
CA ASP A 51 19.98 -11.78 21.18
C ASP A 51 20.31 -11.37 19.74
N TYR A 52 20.02 -10.11 19.35
CA TYR A 52 20.45 -9.56 18.07
C TYR A 52 21.97 -9.70 17.85
N ASN A 53 22.78 -9.32 18.85
CA ASN A 53 24.24 -9.41 18.78
C ASN A 53 24.73 -10.85 18.74
N THR A 54 24.01 -11.78 19.37
CA THR A 54 24.32 -13.20 19.34
C THR A 54 24.21 -13.78 17.94
N LEU A 55 23.25 -13.34 17.11
CA LEU A 55 23.12 -13.71 15.71
C LEU A 55 24.33 -13.32 14.84
N GLY A 56 25.13 -12.33 15.27
CA GLY A 56 26.37 -11.95 14.59
C GLY A 56 27.54 -12.94 14.78
N LYS A 57 27.41 -13.93 15.64
CA LYS A 57 28.46 -14.91 15.91
C LYS A 57 28.53 -15.96 14.80
N LYS A 58 29.75 -16.37 14.41
CA LYS A 58 29.94 -17.41 13.39
C LYS A 58 29.43 -18.76 13.90
N LYS A 59 28.57 -19.43 13.12
CA LYS A 59 28.03 -20.80 13.34
C LYS A 59 27.23 -20.95 14.64
N LEU A 60 26.00 -20.50 14.60
CA LEU A 60 25.03 -20.83 15.65
C LEU A 60 24.35 -22.18 15.39
N PRO A 61 24.10 -22.98 16.45
CA PRO A 61 23.32 -24.20 16.30
C PRO A 61 21.84 -23.83 15.99
N LYS A 62 21.18 -24.68 15.21
CA LYS A 62 19.75 -24.50 14.81
C LYS A 62 18.86 -24.20 16.01
N ARG A 63 19.05 -24.92 17.14
CA ARG A 63 18.28 -24.69 18.37
C ARG A 63 18.38 -23.24 18.84
N LYS A 64 19.57 -22.61 18.82
CA LYS A 64 19.74 -21.21 19.27
C LYS A 64 19.11 -20.21 18.31
N ILE A 65 19.12 -20.49 17.01
CA ILE A 65 18.42 -19.67 16.00
C ILE A 65 16.93 -19.68 16.23
N ASN A 66 16.33 -20.86 16.47
CA ASN A 66 14.92 -20.99 16.77
C ASN A 66 14.55 -20.29 18.10
N GLU A 67 15.40 -20.45 19.13
CA GLU A 67 15.22 -19.79 20.43
C GLU A 67 15.16 -18.27 20.25
N ILE A 68 16.16 -17.67 19.60
CA ILE A 68 16.18 -16.20 19.36
C ILE A 68 14.97 -15.74 18.57
N TYR A 69 14.50 -16.49 17.58
CA TYR A 69 13.29 -16.15 16.81
C TYR A 69 12.06 -16.06 17.72
N HIS A 70 11.86 -17.06 18.58
CA HIS A 70 10.72 -17.08 19.50
C HIS A 70 10.85 -16.04 20.61
N ASP A 71 12.04 -15.86 21.18
CA ASP A 71 12.30 -14.87 22.22
C ASP A 71 12.08 -13.45 21.68
N ALA A 72 12.57 -13.12 20.48
CA ALA A 72 12.36 -11.81 19.87
C ALA A 72 10.85 -11.51 19.65
N SER A 73 10.08 -12.50 19.21
CA SER A 73 8.63 -12.35 19.01
C SER A 73 7.90 -12.14 20.34
N PHE A 74 8.26 -12.91 21.36
CA PHE A 74 7.72 -12.79 22.72
C PHE A 74 8.07 -11.41 23.33
N ASP A 75 9.31 -10.97 23.23
CA ASP A 75 9.77 -9.73 23.82
C ASP A 75 9.18 -8.49 23.14
N LYS A 76 8.90 -8.55 21.83
CA LYS A 76 8.14 -7.51 21.12
C LYS A 76 6.74 -7.36 21.74
N ASP A 77 6.04 -8.47 21.95
CA ASP A 77 4.70 -8.44 22.54
C ASP A 77 4.76 -7.95 23.99
N ARG A 78 5.75 -8.40 24.78
CA ARG A 78 6.02 -7.92 26.14
C ARG A 78 6.32 -6.41 26.17
N ALA A 79 7.09 -5.88 25.21
CA ALA A 79 7.35 -4.44 25.11
C ALA A 79 6.07 -3.64 24.85
N ARG A 80 5.17 -4.17 24.02
CA ARG A 80 3.84 -3.57 23.78
C ARG A 80 3.00 -3.54 25.05
N ASP A 81 2.97 -4.64 25.82
CA ASP A 81 2.20 -4.73 27.05
C ASP A 81 2.75 -3.81 28.15
N LEU A 82 4.07 -3.69 28.26
CA LEU A 82 4.73 -2.76 29.18
C LEU A 82 4.46 -1.29 28.80
N PHE A 83 4.40 -0.98 27.50
CA PHE A 83 4.00 0.33 27.02
C PHE A 83 2.51 0.62 27.36
N ASN A 84 1.62 -0.30 27.08
CA ASN A 84 0.19 -0.15 27.36
C ASN A 84 -0.10 0.03 28.87
N SER A 85 0.72 -0.57 29.72
CA SER A 85 0.65 -0.41 31.19
C SER A 85 1.38 0.83 31.73
N GLY A 86 1.99 1.65 30.85
CA GLY A 86 2.68 2.87 31.23
C GLY A 86 4.08 2.66 31.82
N VAL A 87 4.64 1.45 31.74
CA VAL A 87 6.01 1.15 32.23
C VAL A 87 7.07 1.58 31.22
N LEU A 88 6.85 1.31 29.92
CA LEU A 88 7.75 1.79 28.86
C LEU A 88 7.24 3.10 28.25
N SER A 89 8.18 3.99 27.94
CA SER A 89 7.90 5.18 27.13
C SER A 89 7.68 4.81 25.65
N LEU A 90 7.07 5.71 24.86
CA LEU A 90 6.93 5.56 23.42
C LEU A 90 8.30 5.35 22.74
N ARG A 91 9.33 6.08 23.17
CA ARG A 91 10.69 5.92 22.66
C ARG A 91 11.24 4.52 22.93
N ALA A 92 11.07 4.00 24.15
CA ALA A 92 11.53 2.65 24.50
C ALA A 92 10.80 1.57 23.70
N ARG A 93 9.49 1.74 23.47
CA ARG A 93 8.72 0.86 22.58
C ARG A 93 9.23 0.91 21.14
N ALA A 94 9.46 2.09 20.57
CA ALA A 94 10.02 2.22 19.22
C ALA A 94 11.41 1.58 19.13
N THR A 95 12.24 1.72 20.18
CA THR A 95 13.55 1.07 20.29
C THR A 95 13.41 -0.46 20.26
N ALA A 96 12.43 -1.04 21.00
CA ALA A 96 12.16 -2.47 20.97
C ALA A 96 11.74 -2.97 19.57
N GLU A 97 10.89 -2.22 18.88
CA GLU A 97 10.46 -2.54 17.51
C GLU A 97 11.65 -2.49 16.53
N SER A 98 12.54 -1.50 16.64
CA SER A 98 13.77 -1.44 15.82
C SER A 98 14.68 -2.65 16.06
N ILE A 99 14.89 -3.04 17.32
CA ILE A 99 15.70 -4.24 17.62
C ILE A 99 15.04 -5.50 17.09
N TYR A 100 13.70 -5.62 17.22
CA TYR A 100 12.94 -6.75 16.69
C TYR A 100 13.11 -6.89 15.18
N PHE A 101 12.84 -5.81 14.41
CA PHE A 101 12.96 -5.87 12.95
C PHE A 101 14.41 -6.12 12.49
N GLY A 102 15.41 -5.55 13.16
CA GLY A 102 16.80 -5.87 12.88
C GLY A 102 17.14 -7.33 13.18
N THR A 103 16.56 -7.90 14.24
CA THR A 103 16.70 -9.32 14.56
C THR A 103 16.07 -10.19 13.47
N MET A 104 14.84 -9.86 13.02
CA MET A 104 14.16 -10.59 11.95
C MET A 104 14.91 -10.50 10.62
N ASN A 105 15.39 -9.33 10.23
CA ASN A 105 16.23 -9.16 9.03
C ASN A 105 17.51 -10.01 9.09
N ARG A 106 18.21 -10.01 10.23
CA ARG A 106 19.42 -10.84 10.41
C ARG A 106 19.11 -12.32 10.39
N LEU A 107 18.00 -12.75 11.00
CA LEU A 107 17.52 -14.13 10.92
C LEU A 107 17.21 -14.53 9.48
N ALA A 108 16.53 -13.67 8.70
CA ALA A 108 16.22 -13.94 7.30
C ALA A 108 17.51 -14.25 6.48
N HIS A 109 18.57 -13.48 6.66
CA HIS A 109 19.85 -13.76 6.02
C HIS A 109 20.46 -15.10 6.45
N ILE A 110 20.38 -15.45 7.74
CA ILE A 110 20.94 -16.71 8.26
C ILE A 110 20.16 -17.92 7.75
N VAL A 111 18.83 -17.87 7.74
CA VAL A 111 18.00 -19.00 7.34
C VAL A 111 17.96 -19.17 5.81
N ASP A 112 18.24 -18.12 5.03
CA ASP A 112 18.27 -18.19 3.57
C ASP A 112 19.36 -19.14 3.04
N GLU A 113 20.44 -19.32 3.77
CA GLU A 113 21.51 -20.29 3.44
C GLU A 113 21.02 -21.75 3.49
N ASN A 114 19.96 -22.05 4.26
CA ASN A 114 19.41 -23.41 4.38
C ASN A 114 17.89 -23.38 4.63
N ARG A 115 17.12 -22.83 3.70
CA ARG A 115 15.67 -22.62 3.79
C ARG A 115 14.89 -23.89 4.18
N ALA A 116 15.28 -25.05 3.64
CA ALA A 116 14.58 -26.30 3.93
C ALA A 116 14.69 -26.73 5.42
N ALA A 117 15.76 -26.36 6.10
CA ALA A 117 15.92 -26.66 7.52
C ALA A 117 15.10 -25.73 8.43
N TYR A 118 14.65 -24.58 7.92
CA TYR A 118 13.94 -23.53 8.66
C TYR A 118 12.60 -23.15 8.01
N ALA A 119 11.93 -24.09 7.34
CA ALA A 119 10.76 -23.80 6.49
C ALA A 119 9.68 -22.97 7.20
N ASP A 120 9.37 -23.28 8.47
CA ASP A 120 8.36 -22.55 9.23
C ASP A 120 8.80 -21.10 9.50
N ILE A 121 10.05 -20.91 9.96
CA ILE A 121 10.61 -19.57 10.23
C ILE A 121 10.71 -18.76 8.94
N VAL A 122 11.10 -19.37 7.83
CA VAL A 122 11.18 -18.70 6.52
C VAL A 122 9.82 -18.15 6.11
N LYS A 123 8.75 -18.96 6.24
CA LYS A 123 7.39 -18.53 5.91
C LYS A 123 6.95 -17.33 6.75
N ASP A 124 7.22 -17.38 8.05
CA ASP A 124 6.87 -16.29 8.96
C ASP A 124 7.68 -15.02 8.66
N LEU A 125 8.99 -15.15 8.42
CA LEU A 125 9.86 -14.02 8.06
C LEU A 125 9.44 -13.37 6.74
N GLU A 126 9.05 -14.17 5.74
CA GLU A 126 8.49 -13.68 4.48
C GLU A 126 7.21 -12.87 4.67
N SER A 127 6.45 -13.13 5.72
CA SER A 127 5.26 -12.35 6.09
C SER A 127 5.60 -11.11 6.93
N ILE A 128 6.55 -11.22 7.87
CA ILE A 128 6.95 -10.14 8.78
C ILE A 128 7.70 -9.03 8.06
N LEU A 129 8.58 -9.40 7.11
CA LEU A 129 9.50 -8.49 6.41
C LEU A 129 8.98 -7.99 5.05
N VAL A 130 7.69 -8.13 4.81
CA VAL A 130 7.05 -7.61 3.60
C VAL A 130 6.90 -6.10 3.70
N ASP A 131 7.34 -5.38 2.66
CA ASP A 131 7.09 -3.95 2.54
C ASP A 131 5.62 -3.69 2.16
N ARG A 132 5.08 -2.55 2.57
CA ARG A 132 3.75 -2.09 2.18
C ARG A 132 3.88 -0.93 1.21
N TYR A 133 3.47 -1.15 -0.04
CA TYR A 133 3.49 -0.14 -1.09
C TYR A 133 2.12 0.54 -1.15
N PHE A 134 2.04 1.79 -0.75
CA PHE A 134 0.81 2.58 -0.85
C PHE A 134 0.64 3.08 -2.27
N CYS A 135 -0.53 2.80 -2.85
CA CYS A 135 -0.84 3.09 -4.24
C CYS A 135 -2.05 4.02 -4.32
N ASN A 136 -1.99 4.99 -5.22
CA ASN A 136 -3.03 6.00 -5.43
C ASN A 136 -4.25 5.42 -6.15
N PHE A 137 -5.04 4.61 -5.46
CA PHE A 137 -6.28 4.01 -5.97
C PHE A 137 -7.19 3.59 -4.80
N SER A 138 -8.43 3.25 -5.09
CA SER A 138 -9.33 2.53 -4.19
C SER A 138 -9.52 1.10 -4.72
N LEU A 139 -9.29 0.11 -3.86
CA LEU A 139 -9.54 -1.29 -4.19
C LEU A 139 -11.02 -1.54 -4.49
N PHE A 140 -11.90 -0.94 -3.70
CA PHE A 140 -13.35 -1.12 -3.79
C PHE A 140 -13.91 -0.52 -5.08
N GLN A 141 -13.36 0.60 -5.55
CA GLN A 141 -13.77 1.24 -6.79
C GLN A 141 -13.18 0.55 -8.02
N SER A 142 -11.89 0.17 -7.97
CA SER A 142 -11.17 -0.24 -9.18
C SER A 142 -11.02 -1.75 -9.34
N LEU A 143 -11.08 -2.53 -8.25
CA LEU A 143 -10.88 -3.99 -8.24
C LEU A 143 -11.82 -4.70 -7.27
N PRO A 144 -13.14 -4.45 -7.33
CA PRO A 144 -14.09 -5.01 -6.37
C PRO A 144 -14.08 -6.54 -6.30
N ASP A 145 -13.80 -7.24 -7.40
CA ASP A 145 -13.74 -8.70 -7.40
C ASP A 145 -12.56 -9.26 -6.59
N HIS A 146 -11.46 -8.51 -6.45
CA HIS A 146 -10.36 -8.94 -5.59
C HIS A 146 -10.81 -9.04 -4.14
N TRP A 147 -11.54 -8.01 -3.66
CA TRP A 147 -12.09 -7.95 -2.31
C TRP A 147 -13.27 -8.90 -2.13
N ALA A 148 -14.22 -8.90 -3.06
CA ALA A 148 -15.51 -9.59 -2.88
C ALA A 148 -15.44 -11.10 -3.09
N ILE A 149 -14.57 -11.59 -3.96
CA ILE A 149 -14.53 -13.01 -4.40
C ILE A 149 -13.10 -13.58 -4.51
N ASP A 150 -12.10 -12.92 -3.91
CA ASP A 150 -10.69 -13.35 -3.98
C ASP A 150 -10.15 -13.52 -5.42
N GLN A 151 -10.66 -12.74 -6.40
CA GLN A 151 -10.16 -12.79 -7.77
C GLN A 151 -8.72 -12.30 -7.82
N LEU A 152 -7.82 -13.12 -8.35
CA LEU A 152 -6.43 -12.73 -8.56
C LEU A 152 -6.25 -12.07 -9.92
N PHE A 153 -5.49 -10.97 -9.94
CA PHE A 153 -5.12 -10.24 -11.14
C PHE A 153 -3.60 -10.30 -11.35
N PRO A 154 -3.10 -10.47 -12.58
CA PRO A 154 -1.68 -10.31 -12.87
C PRO A 154 -1.25 -8.86 -12.62
N ILE A 155 -0.20 -8.67 -11.83
CA ILE A 155 0.33 -7.35 -11.47
C ILE A 155 1.82 -7.32 -11.80
N LEU A 156 2.26 -6.27 -12.52
CA LEU A 156 3.64 -6.10 -12.92
C LEU A 156 4.04 -4.63 -12.80
N PRO A 157 5.28 -4.34 -12.38
CA PRO A 157 5.87 -3.01 -12.60
C PRO A 157 5.92 -2.69 -14.10
N VAL A 158 5.56 -1.46 -14.49
CA VAL A 158 5.70 -0.98 -15.87
C VAL A 158 6.93 -0.08 -16.05
N HIS A 159 7.65 0.17 -14.98
CA HIS A 159 8.93 0.87 -14.94
C HIS A 159 10.07 -0.07 -14.58
N ARG A 160 11.30 0.31 -14.90
CA ARG A 160 12.52 -0.39 -14.49
C ARG A 160 12.56 -1.86 -14.91
N LEU A 161 12.01 -2.17 -16.10
CA LEU A 161 11.82 -3.54 -16.61
C LEU A 161 13.14 -4.33 -16.82
N THR A 162 14.28 -3.64 -16.87
CA THR A 162 15.61 -4.25 -16.98
C THR A 162 16.34 -4.37 -15.63
N GLU A 163 15.74 -3.84 -14.57
CA GLU A 163 16.28 -3.92 -13.22
C GLU A 163 15.65 -5.10 -12.48
N ARG A 164 16.47 -5.86 -11.76
CA ARG A 164 15.95 -6.98 -10.96
C ARG A 164 15.26 -6.43 -9.71
N PRO A 165 14.01 -6.82 -9.44
CA PRO A 165 13.35 -6.52 -8.17
C PRO A 165 14.14 -7.08 -6.99
N THR A 166 14.28 -6.30 -5.93
CA THR A 166 15.05 -6.67 -4.72
C THR A 166 14.23 -6.66 -3.45
N ARG A 167 12.97 -6.23 -3.54
CA ARG A 167 12.05 -6.16 -2.41
C ARG A 167 10.86 -7.10 -2.63
N ARG A 168 10.18 -7.43 -1.55
CA ARG A 168 8.88 -8.10 -1.60
C ARG A 168 7.86 -7.21 -0.92
N GLY A 169 6.70 -7.07 -1.55
CA GLY A 169 5.69 -6.15 -1.03
C GLY A 169 4.27 -6.63 -1.23
N THR A 170 3.39 -6.05 -0.42
CA THR A 170 1.94 -6.02 -0.62
C THR A 170 1.54 -4.62 -1.09
N LEU A 171 0.38 -4.49 -1.71
CA LEU A 171 -0.14 -3.20 -2.15
C LEU A 171 -1.25 -2.76 -1.20
N GLN A 172 -1.22 -1.49 -0.81
CA GLN A 172 -2.25 -0.86 0.00
C GLN A 172 -2.92 0.22 -0.85
N ASP A 173 -4.23 0.33 -0.77
CA ASP A 173 -4.94 1.47 -1.36
C ASP A 173 -4.88 2.70 -0.43
N ILE A 174 -5.51 3.80 -0.81
CA ILE A 174 -5.57 5.03 0.00
C ILE A 174 -6.86 5.17 0.81
N THR A 175 -7.71 4.15 0.84
CA THR A 175 -8.88 4.13 1.71
C THR A 175 -8.45 3.91 3.18
N CYS A 176 -9.32 4.23 4.13
CA CYS A 176 -9.05 3.94 5.54
C CYS A 176 -9.45 2.52 5.95
N ASP A 177 -9.99 1.73 5.04
CA ASP A 177 -10.46 0.38 5.32
C ASP A 177 -9.29 -0.61 5.36
N SER A 178 -9.27 -1.50 6.35
CA SER A 178 -8.25 -2.53 6.50
C SER A 178 -8.24 -3.58 5.37
N ASP A 179 -9.35 -3.70 4.63
CA ASP A 179 -9.48 -4.58 3.49
C ASP A 179 -9.01 -3.95 2.17
N GLY A 180 -8.67 -2.64 2.18
CA GLY A 180 -8.12 -1.91 1.04
C GLY A 180 -6.68 -2.32 0.69
N LYS A 181 -6.44 -3.62 0.47
CA LYS A 181 -5.11 -4.18 0.23
C LYS A 181 -5.13 -5.33 -0.78
N ILE A 182 -4.01 -5.51 -1.46
CA ILE A 182 -3.72 -6.70 -2.25
C ILE A 182 -2.56 -7.43 -1.58
N ASP A 183 -2.86 -8.53 -0.91
CA ASP A 183 -1.92 -9.40 -0.20
C ASP A 183 -1.97 -10.85 -0.70
N LYS A 184 -2.65 -11.07 -1.84
CA LYS A 184 -2.66 -12.33 -2.59
C LYS A 184 -2.36 -12.05 -4.07
N PHE A 185 -1.37 -12.72 -4.61
CA PHE A 185 -0.89 -12.52 -5.97
C PHE A 185 -0.93 -13.83 -6.76
N VAL A 186 -0.98 -13.73 -8.08
CA VAL A 186 -0.91 -14.90 -8.97
C VAL A 186 0.35 -15.71 -8.68
N GLY A 187 0.20 -17.03 -8.51
CA GLY A 187 1.28 -17.94 -8.16
C GLY A 187 0.80 -19.39 -8.12
N ASP A 188 1.13 -20.08 -7.04
CA ASP A 188 0.68 -21.44 -6.77
C ASP A 188 -0.84 -21.50 -6.47
N GLU A 189 -1.41 -22.68 -6.20
CA GLU A 189 -2.87 -22.88 -6.02
C GLU A 189 -3.49 -21.93 -4.99
N ASP A 190 -2.76 -21.62 -3.91
CA ASP A 190 -3.23 -20.70 -2.83
C ASP A 190 -2.88 -19.22 -3.07
N GLY A 191 -2.21 -18.91 -4.19
CA GLY A 191 -1.63 -17.58 -4.44
C GLY A 191 -0.34 -17.32 -3.64
N ARG A 192 0.35 -16.21 -3.94
CA ARG A 192 1.55 -15.77 -3.21
C ARG A 192 1.18 -14.62 -2.27
N PRO A 193 1.67 -14.61 -1.02
CA PRO A 193 1.34 -13.57 -0.04
C PRO A 193 2.04 -12.23 -0.30
N SER A 194 2.95 -12.17 -1.26
CA SER A 194 3.67 -10.96 -1.65
C SER A 194 4.21 -11.09 -3.06
N MET A 195 4.48 -9.96 -3.72
CA MET A 195 5.10 -9.92 -5.05
C MET A 195 6.51 -9.31 -4.98
N GLU A 196 7.31 -9.58 -6.01
CA GLU A 196 8.64 -8.97 -6.17
C GLU A 196 8.50 -7.55 -6.72
N LEU A 197 9.08 -6.57 -6.03
CA LEU A 197 9.03 -5.15 -6.36
C LEU A 197 10.43 -4.53 -6.30
N HIS A 198 10.59 -3.40 -6.97
CA HIS A 198 11.81 -2.61 -6.87
C HIS A 198 11.80 -1.76 -5.60
N ALA A 199 12.96 -1.51 -5.02
CA ALA A 199 13.07 -0.54 -3.93
C ALA A 199 12.51 0.83 -4.38
N TYR A 200 11.62 1.40 -3.56
CA TYR A 200 11.01 2.70 -3.82
C TYR A 200 12.06 3.80 -3.79
N ARG A 201 11.93 4.77 -4.68
CA ARG A 201 12.75 5.97 -4.77
C ARG A 201 11.83 7.16 -4.88
N GLU A 202 11.84 8.02 -3.90
CA GLU A 202 10.94 9.17 -3.78
C GLU A 202 10.98 10.10 -5.03
N GLU A 203 12.15 10.20 -5.65
CA GLU A 203 12.41 11.07 -6.81
C GLU A 203 12.00 10.45 -8.15
N GLU A 204 11.60 9.19 -8.17
CA GLU A 204 11.22 8.44 -9.38
C GLU A 204 9.75 8.03 -9.34
N GLU A 205 9.03 8.25 -10.43
CA GLU A 205 7.70 7.65 -10.54
C GLU A 205 7.81 6.13 -10.60
N TYR A 206 6.99 5.46 -9.79
CA TYR A 206 6.90 4.01 -9.81
C TYR A 206 5.46 3.60 -10.06
N ILE A 207 5.20 3.04 -11.24
CA ILE A 207 3.86 2.67 -11.70
C ILE A 207 3.79 1.15 -11.83
N LEU A 208 2.69 0.59 -11.32
CA LEU A 208 2.31 -0.80 -11.45
C LEU A 208 1.14 -0.92 -12.41
N GLY A 209 1.15 -1.95 -13.26
CA GLY A 209 0.03 -2.31 -14.10
C GLY A 209 -0.70 -3.51 -13.53
N ILE A 210 -2.01 -3.42 -13.37
CA ILE A 210 -2.90 -4.53 -13.04
C ILE A 210 -3.65 -4.92 -14.31
N PHE A 211 -3.45 -6.16 -14.75
CA PHE A 211 -3.96 -6.64 -16.02
C PHE A 211 -5.24 -7.44 -15.86
N LEU A 212 -5.98 -7.61 -16.96
CA LEU A 212 -7.23 -8.37 -17.03
C LEU A 212 -8.37 -7.74 -16.21
N THR A 213 -8.42 -6.42 -16.14
CA THR A 213 -9.45 -5.68 -15.40
C THR A 213 -10.69 -5.33 -16.22
N GLY A 214 -10.74 -5.71 -17.51
CA GLY A 214 -11.83 -5.35 -18.43
C GLY A 214 -13.16 -6.04 -18.20
N ALA A 215 -13.26 -6.98 -17.24
CA ALA A 215 -14.52 -7.66 -16.92
C ALA A 215 -14.96 -7.29 -15.51
N TYR A 216 -16.15 -6.68 -15.39
CA TYR A 216 -16.88 -6.37 -14.15
C TYR A 216 -16.31 -5.26 -13.26
N GLN A 217 -14.99 -4.97 -13.29
CA GLN A 217 -14.36 -4.14 -12.28
C GLN A 217 -14.93 -2.72 -12.26
N GLU A 218 -14.95 -2.04 -13.37
CA GLU A 218 -15.43 -0.66 -13.46
C GLU A 218 -16.92 -0.53 -13.12
N ILE A 219 -17.76 -1.42 -13.63
CA ILE A 219 -19.23 -1.34 -13.45
C ILE A 219 -19.69 -1.79 -12.06
N LEU A 220 -18.93 -2.61 -11.35
CA LEU A 220 -19.23 -3.08 -9.99
C LEU A 220 -18.46 -2.30 -8.92
N GLY A 221 -17.75 -1.26 -9.31
CA GLY A 221 -17.03 -0.39 -8.38
C GLY A 221 -17.94 0.22 -7.32
N ASP A 222 -17.41 0.41 -6.12
CA ASP A 222 -18.09 1.00 -4.96
C ASP A 222 -17.38 2.30 -4.56
N LEU A 223 -18.15 3.38 -4.38
CA LEU A 223 -17.68 4.69 -3.94
C LEU A 223 -17.24 4.71 -2.46
N HIS A 224 -16.65 3.64 -1.98
CA HIS A 224 -16.16 3.52 -0.59
C HIS A 224 -15.21 4.67 -0.25
N ASN A 225 -15.45 5.35 0.88
CA ASN A 225 -14.77 6.59 1.29
C ASN A 225 -14.85 7.73 0.27
N LEU A 226 -15.84 7.72 -0.62
CA LEU A 226 -16.07 8.72 -1.66
C LEU A 226 -14.93 8.85 -2.67
N PHE A 227 -14.20 7.76 -2.94
CA PHE A 227 -13.36 7.65 -4.11
C PHE A 227 -14.23 7.27 -5.31
N GLY A 228 -14.22 8.12 -6.32
CA GLY A 228 -15.02 7.94 -7.54
C GLY A 228 -14.28 7.20 -8.64
N ASP A 229 -14.83 7.26 -9.86
CA ASP A 229 -14.21 6.67 -11.04
C ASP A 229 -12.83 7.27 -11.33
N THR A 230 -11.91 6.42 -11.81
CA THR A 230 -10.56 6.85 -12.20
C THR A 230 -10.55 7.47 -13.60
N ASN A 231 -9.56 8.34 -13.85
CA ASN A 231 -9.29 8.79 -15.22
C ASN A 231 -9.04 7.59 -16.14
N ALA A 232 -9.65 7.57 -17.32
CA ALA A 232 -9.46 6.51 -18.30
C ALA A 232 -9.01 7.07 -19.66
N VAL A 233 -8.24 6.26 -20.38
CA VAL A 233 -7.81 6.56 -21.74
C VAL A 233 -8.13 5.38 -22.65
N HIS A 234 -8.69 5.65 -23.82
CA HIS A 234 -8.88 4.64 -24.84
C HIS A 234 -7.65 4.61 -25.77
N VAL A 235 -7.05 3.43 -25.88
CA VAL A 235 -5.86 3.22 -26.71
C VAL A 235 -6.19 2.26 -27.85
N ARG A 236 -5.87 2.65 -29.07
CA ARG A 236 -5.99 1.79 -30.25
C ARG A 236 -4.60 1.47 -30.80
N LEU A 237 -4.35 0.18 -31.01
CA LEU A 237 -3.15 -0.26 -31.72
C LEU A 237 -3.34 -0.12 -33.24
N ARG A 238 -2.39 0.50 -33.92
CA ARG A 238 -2.43 0.69 -35.36
C ARG A 238 -1.02 0.64 -35.94
N ASP A 239 -0.83 -0.22 -36.93
CA ASP A 239 0.40 -0.31 -37.73
C ASP A 239 1.71 -0.35 -36.93
N GLY A 240 1.72 -1.08 -35.80
CA GLY A 240 2.89 -1.24 -34.91
C GLY A 240 3.14 -0.06 -33.96
N THR A 241 2.21 0.90 -33.90
CA THR A 241 2.17 2.03 -32.98
C THR A 241 0.85 2.06 -32.21
N TYR A 242 0.63 3.08 -31.39
CA TYR A 242 -0.63 3.28 -30.68
C TYR A 242 -1.16 4.70 -30.89
N GLU A 243 -2.47 4.83 -30.74
CA GLU A 243 -3.19 6.09 -30.81
C GLU A 243 -4.10 6.19 -29.58
N ILE A 244 -4.06 7.34 -28.88
CA ILE A 244 -5.04 7.66 -27.82
C ILE A 244 -6.25 8.27 -28.51
N THR A 245 -7.40 7.60 -28.43
CA THR A 245 -8.61 8.01 -29.14
C THR A 245 -9.55 8.84 -28.27
N ASP A 246 -9.59 8.57 -26.97
CA ASP A 246 -10.45 9.28 -26.02
C ASP A 246 -9.77 9.42 -24.66
N LEU A 247 -10.10 10.52 -23.97
CA LEU A 247 -9.78 10.79 -22.57
C LEU A 247 -11.09 10.94 -21.81
N VAL A 248 -11.32 10.05 -20.85
CA VAL A 248 -12.47 10.09 -19.95
C VAL A 248 -11.96 10.55 -18.59
N LYS A 249 -12.46 11.67 -18.10
CA LYS A 249 -12.13 12.14 -16.75
C LYS A 249 -12.85 11.30 -15.72
N GLY A 250 -12.17 10.97 -14.66
CA GLY A 250 -12.77 10.39 -13.47
C GLY A 250 -13.57 11.42 -12.67
N ASP A 251 -14.24 10.95 -11.63
CA ASP A 251 -15.14 11.75 -10.83
C ASP A 251 -14.43 12.86 -10.06
N THR A 252 -15.10 14.01 -10.01
CA THR A 252 -14.73 15.13 -9.14
C THR A 252 -15.34 14.97 -7.73
N VAL A 253 -14.78 15.67 -6.75
CA VAL A 253 -15.35 15.74 -5.38
C VAL A 253 -16.82 16.16 -5.41
N THR A 254 -17.19 17.10 -6.30
CA THR A 254 -18.59 17.52 -6.50
C THR A 254 -19.50 16.38 -6.93
N GLU A 255 -19.06 15.53 -7.86
CA GLU A 255 -19.86 14.43 -8.38
C GLU A 255 -20.11 13.39 -7.30
N VAL A 256 -19.09 12.96 -6.57
CA VAL A 256 -19.26 11.98 -5.48
C VAL A 256 -20.04 12.54 -4.30
N LEU A 257 -19.91 13.84 -3.97
CA LEU A 257 -20.72 14.48 -2.94
C LEU A 257 -22.21 14.55 -3.33
N THR A 258 -22.50 14.77 -4.60
CA THR A 258 -23.87 14.75 -5.12
C THR A 258 -24.52 13.37 -4.96
N TYR A 259 -23.74 12.31 -5.11
CA TYR A 259 -24.20 10.93 -4.91
C TYR A 259 -24.71 10.70 -3.48
N VAL A 260 -24.07 11.32 -2.49
CA VAL A 260 -24.48 11.27 -1.07
C VAL A 260 -25.34 12.48 -0.66
N GLN A 261 -25.97 13.15 -1.64
CA GLN A 261 -27.00 14.17 -1.46
C GLN A 261 -26.50 15.52 -0.90
N TYR A 262 -25.22 15.84 -1.06
CA TYR A 262 -24.73 17.21 -0.84
C TYR A 262 -24.73 17.99 -2.15
N THR A 263 -25.24 19.22 -2.12
CA THR A 263 -25.21 20.08 -3.30
C THR A 263 -24.05 21.08 -3.22
N PRO A 264 -23.21 21.20 -4.28
CA PRO A 264 -22.08 22.13 -4.30
C PRO A 264 -22.49 23.58 -4.00
N THR A 265 -23.68 24.00 -4.47
CA THR A 265 -24.20 25.35 -4.24
C THR A 265 -24.48 25.62 -2.77
N GLU A 266 -25.05 24.66 -2.04
CA GLU A 266 -25.32 24.79 -0.60
C GLU A 266 -24.03 24.79 0.21
N LEU A 267 -23.09 23.92 -0.14
CA LEU A 267 -21.78 23.86 0.49
C LEU A 267 -21.03 25.18 0.33
N LEU A 268 -20.95 25.69 -0.89
CA LEU A 268 -20.28 26.95 -1.18
C LEU A 268 -20.97 28.14 -0.52
N THR A 269 -22.29 28.18 -0.52
CA THR A 269 -23.07 29.23 0.15
C THR A 269 -22.81 29.23 1.65
N THR A 270 -22.80 28.05 2.26
CA THR A 270 -22.52 27.90 3.69
C THR A 270 -21.08 28.30 4.03
N PHE A 271 -20.12 27.90 3.21
CA PHE A 271 -18.72 28.27 3.37
C PHE A 271 -18.51 29.79 3.26
N ARG A 272 -19.05 30.44 2.21
CA ARG A 272 -19.00 31.89 2.04
C ARG A 272 -19.58 32.64 3.24
N ARG A 273 -20.73 32.17 3.78
CA ARG A 273 -21.34 32.75 4.98
C ARG A 273 -20.41 32.64 6.19
N LYS A 274 -19.76 31.49 6.40
CA LYS A 274 -18.79 31.29 7.50
C LYS A 274 -17.58 32.21 7.36
N VAL A 275 -17.00 32.27 6.18
CA VAL A 275 -15.84 33.14 5.87
C VAL A 275 -16.23 34.62 6.08
N SER A 276 -17.41 35.06 5.64
CA SER A 276 -17.86 36.45 5.80
C SER A 276 -18.17 36.82 7.26
N ALA A 277 -18.44 35.84 8.12
CA ALA A 277 -18.66 36.05 9.54
C ALA A 277 -17.34 36.04 10.37
N CYS A 278 -16.22 35.66 9.78
CA CYS A 278 -14.93 35.65 10.42
C CYS A 278 -14.34 37.08 10.42
N THR A 279 -14.03 37.60 11.61
CA THR A 279 -13.48 38.94 11.79
C THR A 279 -11.96 38.98 11.78
N ASP A 280 -11.32 37.82 11.88
CA ASP A 280 -9.88 37.70 12.12
C ASP A 280 -9.08 37.48 10.82
N ILE A 281 -9.75 37.52 9.67
CA ILE A 281 -9.13 37.37 8.34
C ILE A 281 -9.38 38.61 7.47
N SER A 282 -8.39 38.93 6.65
CA SER A 282 -8.51 40.00 5.67
C SER A 282 -9.43 39.60 4.50
N ARG A 283 -9.93 40.60 3.77
CA ARG A 283 -10.74 40.33 2.56
C ARG A 283 -9.96 39.54 1.48
N GLN A 284 -8.65 39.72 1.42
CA GLN A 284 -7.81 38.99 0.48
C GLN A 284 -7.71 37.52 0.85
N GLU A 285 -7.49 37.20 2.12
CA GLU A 285 -7.48 35.84 2.64
C GLU A 285 -8.86 35.16 2.47
N ALA A 286 -9.94 35.88 2.76
CA ALA A 286 -11.29 35.40 2.53
C ALA A 286 -11.53 34.96 1.07
N ASN A 287 -11.09 35.78 0.11
CA ASN A 287 -11.20 35.43 -1.33
C ASN A 287 -10.33 34.24 -1.69
N MET A 288 -9.12 34.12 -1.13
CA MET A 288 -8.23 33.01 -1.34
C MET A 288 -8.84 31.69 -0.81
N PHE A 289 -9.36 31.67 0.41
CA PHE A 289 -10.03 30.49 0.97
C PHE A 289 -11.25 30.05 0.16
N ILE A 290 -12.03 31.01 -0.34
CA ILE A 290 -13.19 30.69 -1.22
C ILE A 290 -12.71 30.07 -2.53
N ALA A 291 -11.64 30.59 -3.13
CA ALA A 291 -11.10 30.05 -4.36
C ALA A 291 -10.53 28.64 -4.17
N GLU A 292 -9.80 28.40 -3.09
CA GLU A 292 -9.28 27.06 -2.74
C GLU A 292 -10.42 26.07 -2.48
N TYR A 293 -11.48 26.51 -1.79
CA TYR A 293 -12.64 25.64 -1.53
C TYR A 293 -13.34 25.23 -2.84
N VAL A 294 -13.51 26.19 -3.78
CA VAL A 294 -14.08 25.90 -5.11
C VAL A 294 -13.18 24.94 -5.88
N ALA A 295 -11.87 25.21 -5.93
CA ALA A 295 -10.92 24.33 -6.59
C ALA A 295 -10.94 22.91 -6.00
N GLY A 296 -11.07 22.78 -4.67
CA GLY A 296 -11.20 21.49 -4.00
C GLY A 296 -12.49 20.74 -4.37
N LEU A 297 -13.60 21.43 -4.56
CA LEU A 297 -14.85 20.82 -5.01
C LEU A 297 -14.78 20.32 -6.46
N GLU A 298 -14.03 20.99 -7.29
CA GLU A 298 -13.80 20.63 -8.71
C GLU A 298 -12.64 19.65 -8.89
N GLY A 299 -11.90 19.36 -7.82
CA GLY A 299 -10.74 18.48 -7.81
C GLY A 299 -11.11 17.01 -8.02
N TYR A 300 -10.13 16.25 -8.46
CA TYR A 300 -10.21 14.81 -8.60
C TYR A 300 -10.26 14.12 -7.22
N THR A 301 -10.87 12.94 -7.13
CA THR A 301 -11.04 12.25 -5.84
C THR A 301 -9.79 11.52 -5.35
N TYR A 302 -8.79 11.37 -6.19
CA TYR A 302 -7.49 10.78 -5.85
C TYR A 302 -6.39 11.84 -5.74
N LEU A 303 -5.21 11.45 -5.28
CA LEU A 303 -4.10 12.38 -5.11
C LEU A 303 -3.57 12.85 -6.47
N GLU A 304 -3.49 14.15 -6.65
CA GLU A 304 -2.88 14.79 -7.82
C GLU A 304 -1.45 15.25 -7.48
N GLY A 305 -0.53 15.13 -8.44
CA GLY A 305 0.81 15.70 -8.29
C GLY A 305 0.79 17.23 -8.31
N GLU A 306 1.81 17.87 -7.73
CA GLU A 306 1.93 19.35 -7.69
C GLU A 306 1.85 20.02 -9.08
N ALA A 307 2.10 19.28 -10.16
CA ALA A 307 2.05 19.80 -11.54
C ALA A 307 0.62 19.90 -12.12
N ALA A 308 -0.40 19.39 -11.42
CA ALA A 308 -1.81 19.40 -11.87
C ALA A 308 -2.66 20.50 -11.23
N ARG A 309 -2.03 21.40 -10.43
CA ARG A 309 -2.69 22.53 -9.77
C ARG A 309 -2.46 23.85 -10.51
#